data_7bd0712440f9b6835f22ade83b129240
#
_entry.id   7bd0712440f9b6835f22ade83b129240
#
_cell.length_a   1.000
_cell.length_b   1.000
_cell.length_c   1.000
_cell.angle_alpha   90.00
_cell.angle_beta   90.00
_cell.angle_gamma   90.00
#
_symmetry.space_group_name_H-M   'P 1'
#
loop_
_entity.id
_entity.type
_entity.pdbx_description
1 polymer ?
#
loop_
_entity_poly.entity_id
_entity_poly.type
_entity_poly.pdbx_seq_one_letter_code
_entity_poly.pdbx_strand_id
1 'polypeptide(L)'
;MGKLRILGSGTSTGVPEIGCTCPVCTSTDPRDNRLRASSLLHTDDAVILIDCGPDFREQMLRASSFEKIDGVLVTHEHYDHVGGLDDLRPFGRFADIPIYSDAYTAAHLRARMPYCFVDKVYPGVPRIYLQEVEAGQVFHINRTEVLPLRVMHGRLPILGYRIGGRLGYITDMHLMPEESYEQLKGLDVLVTVSYTHLT
;
A
#
# COMPACT_ATOMS: atom_id res chain seq x y z
N MET A 1 -16.58 13.21 0.03
CA MET A 1 -15.25 13.00 0.69
C MET A 1 -15.14 11.54 1.08
N GLY A 2 -14.09 10.87 0.68
CA GLY A 2 -13.91 9.44 0.89
C GLY A 2 -13.67 9.07 2.36
N LYS A 3 -13.62 7.77 2.62
CA LYS A 3 -13.29 7.17 3.92
C LYS A 3 -11.96 6.45 3.81
N LEU A 4 -10.96 6.86 4.57
CA LEU A 4 -9.71 6.11 4.71
C LEU A 4 -9.80 5.21 5.94
N ARG A 5 -9.57 3.92 5.75
CA ARG A 5 -9.42 2.94 6.82
C ARG A 5 -7.96 2.51 6.89
N ILE A 6 -7.31 2.77 8.00
CA ILE A 6 -5.97 2.22 8.28
C ILE A 6 -6.16 0.74 8.63
N LEU A 7 -5.59 -0.15 7.84
CA LEU A 7 -5.64 -1.61 8.02
C LEU A 7 -4.50 -2.10 8.92
N GLY A 8 -3.37 -1.41 8.85
CA GLY A 8 -2.22 -1.64 9.70
C GLY A 8 -1.38 -0.38 9.82
N SER A 9 -0.80 -0.16 10.98
CA SER A 9 0.04 1.00 11.32
C SER A 9 1.37 0.58 11.98
N GLY A 10 1.73 -0.69 11.90
CA GLY A 10 3.01 -1.20 12.36
C GLY A 10 4.13 -0.99 11.35
N THR A 11 5.36 -1.17 11.81
CA THR A 11 6.56 -1.15 10.97
C THR A 11 6.68 -2.44 10.15
N SER A 12 7.80 -2.63 9.44
CA SER A 12 8.12 -3.82 8.64
C SER A 12 8.05 -5.14 9.42
N THR A 13 8.28 -5.12 10.74
CA THR A 13 8.19 -6.29 11.63
C THR A 13 6.81 -6.45 12.29
N GLY A 14 5.96 -5.43 12.21
CA GLY A 14 4.72 -5.35 12.97
C GLY A 14 4.96 -5.08 14.46
N VAL A 15 3.89 -4.99 15.24
CA VAL A 15 3.93 -4.90 16.71
C VAL A 15 2.89 -5.89 17.27
N PRO A 16 3.27 -6.79 18.18
CA PRO A 16 4.60 -7.03 18.77
C PRO A 16 5.62 -7.58 17.77
N GLU A 17 6.88 -7.19 17.96
CA GLU A 17 8.00 -7.73 17.21
C GLU A 17 8.49 -9.05 17.82
N ILE A 18 8.84 -10.00 16.98
CA ILE A 18 9.30 -11.33 17.42
C ILE A 18 10.57 -11.19 18.27
N GLY A 19 10.48 -11.69 19.51
CA GLY A 19 11.60 -11.66 20.46
C GLY A 19 11.78 -10.34 21.22
N CYS A 20 11.01 -9.32 20.93
CA CYS A 20 11.06 -8.05 21.68
C CYS A 20 10.33 -8.17 23.02
N THR A 21 10.98 -7.71 24.10
CA THR A 21 10.45 -7.75 25.47
C THR A 21 10.10 -6.36 26.03
N CYS A 22 10.02 -5.34 25.17
CA CYS A 22 9.67 -4.00 25.62
C CYS A 22 8.21 -3.92 26.11
N PRO A 23 7.85 -2.88 26.89
CA PRO A 23 6.50 -2.75 27.43
C PRO A 23 5.39 -2.76 26.38
N VAL A 24 5.63 -2.27 25.17
CA VAL A 24 4.63 -2.26 24.08
C VAL A 24 4.47 -3.66 23.49
N CYS A 25 5.56 -4.36 23.19
CA CYS A 25 5.50 -5.71 22.60
C CYS A 25 5.00 -6.78 23.59
N THR A 26 5.09 -6.53 24.90
CA THR A 26 4.56 -7.42 25.95
C THR A 26 3.20 -6.97 26.50
N SER A 27 2.64 -5.89 25.95
CA SER A 27 1.34 -5.34 26.34
C SER A 27 0.21 -6.32 26.00
N THR A 28 -0.82 -6.33 26.85
CA THR A 28 -2.09 -7.03 26.59
C THR A 28 -3.16 -6.11 26.00
N ASP A 29 -2.85 -4.82 25.82
CA ASP A 29 -3.75 -3.88 25.17
C ASP A 29 -3.82 -4.17 23.65
N PRO A 30 -5.02 -4.44 23.10
CA PRO A 30 -5.15 -4.74 21.68
C PRO A 30 -4.73 -3.57 20.76
N ARG A 31 -4.64 -2.34 21.26
CA ARG A 31 -4.14 -1.17 20.53
C ARG A 31 -2.63 -1.23 20.25
N ASP A 32 -1.91 -2.02 21.05
CA ASP A 32 -0.48 -2.27 20.87
C ASP A 32 -0.20 -3.41 19.88
N ASN A 33 -1.25 -4.06 19.35
CA ASN A 33 -1.12 -5.06 18.30
C ASN A 33 -1.37 -4.39 16.93
N ARG A 34 -0.29 -4.08 16.22
CA ARG A 34 -0.31 -3.34 14.96
C ARG A 34 0.22 -4.20 13.82
N LEU A 35 -0.65 -4.52 12.89
CA LEU A 35 -0.28 -5.15 11.62
C LEU A 35 0.53 -4.16 10.76
N ARG A 36 1.31 -4.67 9.81
CA ARG A 36 2.17 -3.87 8.91
C ARG A 36 1.36 -2.86 8.11
N ALA A 37 2.01 -1.78 7.71
CA ALA A 37 1.37 -0.63 7.09
C ALA A 37 0.55 -1.01 5.84
N SER A 38 -0.73 -0.67 5.86
CA SER A 38 -1.65 -0.78 4.71
C SER A 38 -2.90 0.04 4.99
N SER A 39 -3.57 0.50 3.94
CA SER A 39 -4.79 1.29 4.07
C SER A 39 -5.79 1.01 2.94
N LEU A 40 -7.07 1.08 3.25
CA LEU A 40 -8.16 0.97 2.28
C LEU A 40 -8.90 2.32 2.18
N LEU A 41 -8.85 2.92 1.01
CA LEU A 41 -9.48 4.20 0.71
C LEU A 41 -10.75 3.97 -0.12
N HIS A 42 -11.87 4.44 0.39
CA HIS A 42 -13.11 4.57 -0.38
C HIS A 42 -13.23 6.03 -0.82
N THR A 43 -13.25 6.27 -2.10
CA THR A 43 -13.61 7.56 -2.70
C THR A 43 -15.09 7.55 -3.09
N ASP A 44 -15.56 8.57 -3.79
CA ASP A 44 -16.95 8.61 -4.25
C ASP A 44 -17.24 7.55 -5.36
N ASP A 45 -16.19 6.99 -5.99
CA ASP A 45 -16.34 6.09 -7.14
C ASP A 45 -15.29 4.97 -7.24
N ALA A 46 -14.37 4.88 -6.28
CA ALA A 46 -13.33 3.85 -6.28
C ALA A 46 -13.01 3.33 -4.88
N VAL A 47 -12.65 2.06 -4.80
CA VAL A 47 -12.04 1.42 -3.64
C VAL A 47 -10.57 1.14 -3.97
N ILE A 48 -9.67 1.80 -3.26
CA ILE A 48 -8.25 1.79 -3.52
C ILE A 48 -7.52 1.20 -2.31
N LEU A 49 -6.79 0.12 -2.52
CA LEU A 49 -5.87 -0.43 -1.52
C LEU A 49 -4.51 0.26 -1.67
N ILE A 50 -3.91 0.69 -0.57
CA ILE A 50 -2.55 1.25 -0.55
C ILE A 50 -1.67 0.29 0.23
N ASP A 51 -0.71 -0.30 -0.47
CA ASP A 51 0.13 -1.42 -0.07
C ASP A 51 -0.65 -2.69 0.33
N CYS A 52 -0.08 -3.84 0.03
CA CYS A 52 -0.67 -5.15 0.28
C CYS A 52 0.41 -6.07 0.89
N GLY A 53 0.73 -5.81 2.15
CA GLY A 53 1.72 -6.58 2.91
C GLY A 53 1.23 -7.98 3.32
N PRO A 54 2.08 -8.78 3.97
CA PRO A 54 1.77 -10.17 4.32
C PRO A 54 0.63 -10.32 5.33
N ASP A 55 0.24 -9.24 6.00
CA ASP A 55 -0.87 -9.22 6.94
C ASP A 55 -2.23 -8.96 6.26
N PHE A 56 -2.28 -8.76 4.93
CA PHE A 56 -3.48 -8.36 4.19
C PHE A 56 -4.68 -9.26 4.47
N ARG A 57 -4.48 -10.58 4.51
CA ARG A 57 -5.57 -11.51 4.83
C ARG A 57 -6.19 -11.20 6.20
N GLU A 58 -5.36 -11.06 7.22
CA GLU A 58 -5.82 -10.74 8.58
C GLU A 58 -6.47 -9.36 8.65
N GLN A 59 -5.89 -8.38 7.97
CA GLN A 59 -6.41 -7.01 7.88
C GLN A 59 -7.84 -6.99 7.30
N MET A 60 -8.08 -7.73 6.22
CA MET A 60 -9.40 -7.78 5.59
C MET A 60 -10.43 -8.54 6.42
N LEU A 61 -10.02 -9.60 7.13
CA LEU A 61 -10.87 -10.31 8.07
C LEU A 61 -11.29 -9.40 9.25
N ARG A 62 -10.34 -8.65 9.82
CA ARG A 62 -10.64 -7.67 10.89
C ARG A 62 -11.50 -6.51 10.38
N ALA A 63 -11.27 -6.06 9.16
CA ALA A 63 -12.05 -5.00 8.54
C ALA A 63 -13.47 -5.44 8.18
N SER A 64 -13.73 -6.75 8.08
CA SER A 64 -14.98 -7.33 7.58
C SER A 64 -15.37 -6.73 6.22
N SER A 65 -14.36 -6.45 5.34
CA SER A 65 -14.54 -5.83 4.05
C SER A 65 -14.24 -6.84 2.96
N PHE A 66 -15.25 -7.11 2.11
CA PHE A 66 -15.11 -7.98 0.97
C PHE A 66 -15.92 -7.42 -0.21
N GLU A 67 -15.28 -6.55 -0.96
CA GLU A 67 -15.86 -5.78 -2.05
C GLU A 67 -14.86 -5.65 -3.20
N LYS A 68 -15.30 -5.12 -4.34
CA LYS A 68 -14.42 -4.83 -5.47
C LYS A 68 -13.30 -3.87 -5.03
N ILE A 69 -12.06 -4.20 -5.36
CA ILE A 69 -10.91 -3.30 -5.29
C ILE A 69 -10.65 -2.79 -6.71
N ASP A 70 -10.74 -1.47 -6.90
CA ASP A 70 -10.58 -0.83 -8.21
C ASP A 70 -9.10 -0.61 -8.57
N GLY A 71 -8.21 -0.67 -7.59
CA GLY A 71 -6.77 -0.61 -7.81
C GLY A 71 -5.98 -0.76 -6.53
N VAL A 72 -4.74 -1.22 -6.67
CA VAL A 72 -3.74 -1.26 -5.60
C VAL A 72 -2.63 -0.29 -5.93
N LEU A 73 -2.38 0.68 -5.07
CA LEU A 73 -1.23 1.57 -5.13
C LEU A 73 -0.09 0.94 -4.34
N VAL A 74 1.00 0.59 -4.99
CA VAL A 74 2.19 0.02 -4.33
C VAL A 74 3.25 1.10 -4.22
N THR A 75 3.72 1.34 -3.01
CA THR A 75 4.75 2.35 -2.75
C THR A 75 6.13 1.87 -3.18
N HIS A 76 6.48 0.62 -2.88
CA HIS A 76 7.74 -0.02 -3.26
C HIS A 76 7.70 -1.55 -3.05
N GLU A 77 8.77 -2.25 -3.46
CA GLU A 77 8.83 -3.72 -3.55
C GLU A 77 9.17 -4.44 -2.24
N HIS A 78 9.36 -3.78 -1.11
CA HIS A 78 9.65 -4.44 0.14
C HIS A 78 8.52 -5.39 0.56
N TYR A 79 8.88 -6.51 1.20
CA TYR A 79 7.95 -7.60 1.49
C TYR A 79 6.76 -7.15 2.34
N ASP A 80 6.98 -6.27 3.29
CA ASP A 80 5.95 -5.72 4.17
C ASP A 80 4.90 -4.86 3.43
N HIS A 81 5.19 -4.42 2.20
CA HIS A 81 4.28 -3.66 1.33
C HIS A 81 3.64 -4.49 0.21
N VAL A 82 4.23 -5.65 -0.16
CA VAL A 82 3.76 -6.43 -1.32
C VAL A 82 3.55 -7.92 -1.03
N GLY A 83 3.96 -8.42 0.14
CA GLY A 83 3.95 -9.86 0.44
C GLY A 83 2.57 -10.51 0.49
N GLY A 84 1.49 -9.74 0.53
CA GLY A 84 0.10 -10.19 0.56
C GLY A 84 -0.61 -10.14 -0.78
N LEU A 85 0.05 -9.76 -1.88
CA LEU A 85 -0.61 -9.65 -3.19
C LEU A 85 -1.26 -10.96 -3.66
N ASP A 86 -0.76 -12.11 -3.23
CA ASP A 86 -1.36 -13.40 -3.54
C ASP A 86 -2.74 -13.59 -2.85
N ASP A 87 -2.96 -12.95 -1.71
CA ASP A 87 -4.23 -12.97 -0.99
C ASP A 87 -5.34 -12.12 -1.65
N LEU A 88 -5.03 -11.45 -2.77
CA LEU A 88 -6.03 -10.81 -3.63
C LEU A 88 -6.85 -11.82 -4.45
N ARG A 89 -6.51 -13.11 -4.45
CA ARG A 89 -7.24 -14.18 -5.18
C ARG A 89 -8.76 -14.12 -5.02
N PRO A 90 -9.32 -14.03 -3.80
CA PRO A 90 -10.77 -13.98 -3.61
C PRO A 90 -11.43 -12.77 -4.27
N PHE A 91 -10.70 -11.66 -4.38
CA PHE A 91 -11.19 -10.40 -4.94
C PHE A 91 -11.29 -10.43 -6.48
N GLY A 92 -10.53 -11.32 -7.13
CA GLY A 92 -10.61 -11.56 -8.57
C GLY A 92 -11.99 -12.01 -9.07
N ARG A 93 -12.88 -12.42 -8.16
CA ARG A 93 -14.30 -12.68 -8.50
C ARG A 93 -15.08 -11.43 -8.92
N PHE A 94 -14.66 -10.26 -8.51
CA PHE A 94 -15.30 -9.00 -8.86
C PHE A 94 -14.78 -8.45 -10.18
N ALA A 95 -13.45 -8.41 -10.36
CA ALA A 95 -12.77 -7.95 -11.57
C ALA A 95 -11.29 -8.30 -11.51
N ASP A 96 -10.56 -8.08 -12.61
CA ASP A 96 -9.10 -8.05 -12.62
C ASP A 96 -8.64 -6.77 -11.90
N ILE A 97 -7.59 -6.88 -11.07
CA ILE A 97 -7.15 -5.81 -10.19
C ILE A 97 -5.85 -5.19 -10.74
N PRO A 98 -5.87 -3.92 -11.14
CA PRO A 98 -4.65 -3.21 -11.50
C PRO A 98 -3.76 -2.95 -10.28
N ILE A 99 -2.47 -3.23 -10.44
CA ILE A 99 -1.42 -2.93 -9.46
C ILE A 99 -0.57 -1.80 -10.03
N TYR A 100 -0.71 -0.62 -9.46
CA TYR A 100 0.00 0.58 -9.87
C TYR A 100 1.32 0.69 -9.10
N SER A 101 2.44 0.76 -9.82
CA SER A 101 3.78 0.90 -9.23
C SER A 101 4.73 1.54 -10.24
N ASP A 102 5.90 1.99 -9.80
CA ASP A 102 6.93 2.39 -10.77
C ASP A 102 7.54 1.17 -11.49
N ALA A 103 8.27 1.42 -12.58
CA ALA A 103 8.87 0.37 -13.42
C ALA A 103 9.84 -0.53 -12.63
N TYR A 104 10.57 0.04 -11.66
CA TYR A 104 11.50 -0.72 -10.81
C TYR A 104 10.73 -1.74 -9.94
N THR A 105 9.73 -1.29 -9.23
CA THR A 105 8.85 -2.14 -8.40
C THR A 105 8.12 -3.18 -9.27
N ALA A 106 7.60 -2.79 -10.44
CA ALA A 106 6.92 -3.69 -11.36
C ALA A 106 7.85 -4.83 -11.83
N ALA A 107 9.11 -4.53 -12.15
CA ALA A 107 10.10 -5.55 -12.52
C ALA A 107 10.35 -6.56 -11.38
N HIS A 108 10.45 -6.07 -10.14
CA HIS A 108 10.64 -6.92 -8.95
C HIS A 108 9.42 -7.79 -8.67
N LEU A 109 8.20 -7.27 -8.85
CA LEU A 109 6.97 -8.05 -8.69
C LEU A 109 6.87 -9.16 -9.75
N ARG A 110 7.20 -8.89 -11.02
CA ARG A 110 7.27 -9.91 -12.08
C ARG A 110 8.26 -11.03 -11.72
N ALA A 111 9.42 -10.66 -11.20
CA ALA A 111 10.45 -11.63 -10.79
C ALA A 111 10.03 -12.46 -9.55
N ARG A 112 9.36 -11.83 -8.59
CA ARG A 112 8.93 -12.48 -7.33
C ARG A 112 7.72 -13.38 -7.49
N MET A 113 6.78 -13.01 -8.36
CA MET A 113 5.50 -13.69 -8.57
C MET A 113 5.28 -14.01 -10.07
N PRO A 114 6.23 -14.72 -10.73
CA PRO A 114 6.16 -14.94 -12.17
C PRO A 114 4.87 -15.66 -12.60
N TYR A 115 4.31 -16.49 -11.73
CA TYR A 115 3.06 -17.23 -12.00
C TYR A 115 1.82 -16.32 -12.14
N CYS A 116 1.87 -15.08 -11.65
CA CYS A 116 0.78 -14.11 -11.78
C CYS A 116 0.82 -13.31 -13.09
N PHE A 117 1.99 -13.23 -13.74
CA PHE A 117 2.25 -12.30 -14.84
C PHE A 117 2.70 -13.01 -16.14
N VAL A 118 2.17 -14.20 -16.40
CA VAL A 118 2.41 -14.98 -17.63
C VAL A 118 1.17 -14.97 -18.51
N ASP A 119 1.36 -15.18 -19.83
CA ASP A 119 0.26 -15.15 -20.83
C ASP A 119 -0.85 -16.15 -20.55
N LYS A 120 -0.51 -17.32 -19.98
CA LYS A 120 -1.48 -18.34 -19.56
C LYS A 120 -1.45 -18.50 -18.06
N VAL A 121 -2.31 -17.78 -17.40
CA VAL A 121 -2.44 -17.81 -15.94
C VAL A 121 -3.06 -19.14 -15.50
N TYR A 122 -2.43 -19.81 -14.53
CA TYR A 122 -2.96 -21.03 -13.93
C TYR A 122 -4.26 -20.71 -13.15
N PRO A 123 -5.32 -21.55 -13.25
CA PRO A 123 -6.54 -21.36 -12.45
C PRO A 123 -6.21 -21.33 -10.95
N GLY A 124 -6.69 -20.31 -10.24
CA GLY A 124 -6.50 -20.18 -8.80
C GLY A 124 -5.39 -19.20 -8.37
N VAL A 125 -4.69 -18.55 -9.31
CA VAL A 125 -3.82 -17.39 -8.99
C VAL A 125 -4.65 -16.10 -8.89
N PRO A 126 -4.13 -15.05 -8.23
CA PRO A 126 -4.83 -13.76 -8.20
C PRO A 126 -4.94 -13.17 -9.62
N ARG A 127 -6.09 -12.60 -9.92
CA ARG A 127 -6.35 -11.89 -11.18
C ARG A 127 -5.85 -10.45 -11.06
N ILE A 128 -4.54 -10.27 -11.16
CA ILE A 128 -3.86 -8.98 -11.03
C ILE A 128 -3.03 -8.70 -12.30
N TYR A 129 -2.85 -7.41 -12.60
CA TYR A 129 -1.97 -6.98 -13.69
C TYR A 129 -1.25 -5.68 -13.32
N LEU A 130 -0.04 -5.50 -13.84
CA LEU A 130 0.81 -4.35 -13.53
C LEU A 130 0.50 -3.17 -14.45
N GLN A 131 0.34 -1.99 -13.84
CA GLN A 131 0.23 -0.69 -14.49
C GLN A 131 1.39 0.18 -14.01
N GLU A 132 2.34 0.45 -14.90
CA GLU A 132 3.48 1.27 -14.55
C GLU A 132 3.09 2.75 -14.54
N VAL A 133 3.47 3.45 -13.47
CA VAL A 133 3.22 4.87 -13.25
C VAL A 133 4.53 5.60 -12.94
N GLU A 134 4.57 6.89 -13.23
CA GLU A 134 5.76 7.71 -13.01
C GLU A 134 5.47 8.83 -12.00
N ALA A 135 6.44 9.11 -11.13
CA ALA A 135 6.35 10.23 -10.20
C ALA A 135 6.16 11.55 -10.96
N GLY A 136 5.24 12.37 -10.51
CA GLY A 136 4.89 13.64 -11.14
C GLY A 136 3.87 13.54 -12.28
N GLN A 137 3.49 12.34 -12.73
CA GLN A 137 2.49 12.14 -13.79
C GLN A 137 1.16 11.69 -13.22
N VAL A 138 0.14 12.50 -13.37
CA VAL A 138 -1.22 12.19 -12.91
C VAL A 138 -1.81 11.03 -13.72
N PHE A 139 -2.45 10.11 -13.02
CA PHE A 139 -3.32 9.10 -13.61
C PHE A 139 -4.65 8.99 -12.84
N HIS A 140 -5.55 8.13 -13.28
CA HIS A 140 -6.87 8.00 -12.66
C HIS A 140 -7.22 6.55 -12.37
N ILE A 141 -7.86 6.34 -11.23
CA ILE A 141 -8.58 5.11 -10.89
C ILE A 141 -10.07 5.47 -10.89
N ASN A 142 -10.82 5.00 -11.88
CA ASN A 142 -12.12 5.52 -12.25
C ASN A 142 -12.03 7.03 -12.49
N ARG A 143 -12.70 7.87 -11.68
CA ARG A 143 -12.61 9.34 -11.75
C ARG A 143 -11.69 9.93 -10.69
N THR A 144 -11.20 9.09 -9.78
CA THR A 144 -10.30 9.54 -8.71
C THR A 144 -8.92 9.81 -9.28
N GLU A 145 -8.48 11.06 -9.20
CA GLU A 145 -7.15 11.50 -9.59
C GLU A 145 -6.10 10.99 -8.61
N VAL A 146 -4.99 10.47 -9.13
CA VAL A 146 -3.83 10.01 -8.34
C VAL A 146 -2.56 10.61 -8.92
N LEU A 147 -1.80 11.31 -8.09
CA LEU A 147 -0.48 11.85 -8.42
C LEU A 147 0.57 11.08 -7.61
N PRO A 148 1.40 10.24 -8.26
CA PRO A 148 2.54 9.62 -7.61
C PRO A 148 3.62 10.67 -7.31
N LEU A 149 4.18 10.61 -6.12
CA LEU A 149 5.21 11.52 -5.63
C LEU A 149 6.53 10.75 -5.46
N ARG A 150 7.65 11.35 -5.85
CA ARG A 150 8.96 10.76 -5.57
C ARG A 150 9.34 10.96 -4.10
N VAL A 151 9.67 9.86 -3.44
CA VAL A 151 10.14 9.82 -2.06
C VAL A 151 11.38 8.94 -2.01
N MET A 152 12.28 9.17 -1.08
CA MET A 152 13.50 8.37 -0.92
C MET A 152 13.44 7.58 0.39
N HIS A 153 13.59 6.26 0.28
CA HIS A 153 13.77 5.33 1.39
C HIS A 153 15.26 4.93 1.45
N GLY A 154 16.03 5.65 2.23
CA GLY A 154 17.49 5.58 2.13
C GLY A 154 17.97 6.01 0.74
N ARG A 155 18.54 5.07 -0.03
CA ARG A 155 18.96 5.29 -1.43
C ARG A 155 17.93 4.80 -2.44
N LEU A 156 16.89 4.09 -2.01
CA LEU A 156 15.85 3.55 -2.86
C LEU A 156 14.83 4.65 -3.18
N PRO A 157 14.61 4.99 -4.46
CA PRO A 157 13.49 5.84 -4.84
C PRO A 157 12.19 5.03 -4.77
N ILE A 158 11.22 5.54 -4.00
CA ILE A 158 9.91 4.91 -3.80
C ILE A 158 8.80 5.89 -4.19
N LEU A 159 7.55 5.44 -4.18
CA LEU A 159 6.40 6.28 -4.43
C LEU A 159 5.65 6.62 -3.13
N GLY A 160 5.30 7.89 -2.97
CA GLY A 160 4.15 8.33 -2.20
C GLY A 160 3.01 8.67 -3.15
N TYR A 161 1.85 9.01 -2.62
CA TYR A 161 0.68 9.32 -3.44
C TYR A 161 -0.08 10.54 -2.90
N ARG A 162 -0.50 11.44 -3.81
CA ARG A 162 -1.54 12.42 -3.57
C ARG A 162 -2.81 11.95 -4.28
N ILE A 163 -3.92 11.80 -3.54
CA ILE A 163 -5.14 11.17 -4.04
C ILE A 163 -6.31 12.15 -3.91
N GLY A 164 -7.05 12.35 -5.00
CA GLY A 164 -8.19 13.26 -5.08
C GLY A 164 -7.82 14.71 -4.73
N GLY A 165 -6.55 15.09 -4.87
CA GLY A 165 -6.03 16.41 -4.53
C GLY A 165 -6.01 16.75 -3.03
N ARG A 166 -6.51 15.88 -2.15
CA ARG A 166 -6.82 16.17 -0.73
C ARG A 166 -6.10 15.26 0.27
N LEU A 167 -5.78 14.03 -0.11
CA LEU A 167 -5.09 13.05 0.73
C LEU A 167 -3.66 12.86 0.24
N GLY A 168 -2.67 13.04 1.11
CA GLY A 168 -1.30 12.59 0.93
C GLY A 168 -1.06 11.30 1.69
N TYR A 169 -0.41 10.32 1.06
CA TYR A 169 -0.01 9.06 1.71
C TYR A 169 1.48 8.82 1.46
N ILE A 170 2.27 8.91 2.51
CA ILE A 170 3.74 8.81 2.47
C ILE A 170 4.18 7.77 3.50
N THR A 171 4.88 6.75 3.06
CA THR A 171 5.46 5.71 3.95
C THR A 171 6.97 5.64 3.75
N ASP A 172 7.69 5.11 4.74
CA ASP A 172 9.12 4.76 4.71
C ASP A 172 10.07 5.86 4.21
N MET A 173 9.63 7.09 4.38
CA MET A 173 10.34 8.26 3.93
C MET A 173 11.58 8.52 4.79
N HIS A 174 12.75 8.58 4.14
CA HIS A 174 13.98 9.13 4.71
C HIS A 174 14.19 10.57 4.23
N LEU A 175 13.93 10.84 2.96
CA LEU A 175 14.07 12.15 2.35
C LEU A 175 12.99 12.36 1.28
N MET A 176 12.46 13.56 1.18
CA MET A 176 11.53 13.98 0.14
C MET A 176 12.16 15.09 -0.69
N PRO A 177 12.20 14.96 -2.04
CA PRO A 177 12.58 16.04 -2.93
C PRO A 177 11.65 17.24 -2.79
N GLU A 178 12.20 18.46 -2.97
CA GLU A 178 11.44 19.71 -2.85
C GLU A 178 10.20 19.74 -3.75
N GLU A 179 10.32 19.24 -4.97
CA GLU A 179 9.21 19.16 -5.92
C GLU A 179 8.03 18.35 -5.35
N SER A 180 8.32 17.19 -4.75
CA SER A 180 7.29 16.33 -4.12
C SER A 180 6.70 16.99 -2.88
N TYR A 181 7.53 17.71 -2.12
CA TYR A 181 7.08 18.48 -0.96
C TYR A 181 6.10 19.58 -1.35
N GLU A 182 6.41 20.35 -2.41
CA GLU A 182 5.51 21.38 -2.94
C GLU A 182 4.15 20.80 -3.37
N GLN A 183 4.16 19.59 -3.95
CA GLN A 183 2.95 18.89 -4.37
C GLN A 183 2.07 18.41 -3.21
N LEU A 184 2.54 18.43 -1.96
CA LEU A 184 1.75 18.13 -0.76
C LEU A 184 1.03 19.35 -0.17
N LYS A 185 1.22 20.52 -0.71
CA LYS A 185 0.53 21.72 -0.22
C LYS A 185 -0.98 21.66 -0.48
N GLY A 186 -1.77 22.16 0.48
CA GLY A 186 -3.22 22.26 0.37
C GLY A 186 -3.96 20.94 0.58
N LEU A 187 -3.33 19.94 1.19
CA LEU A 187 -4.00 18.70 1.61
C LEU A 187 -4.92 18.95 2.80
N ASP A 188 -5.99 18.15 2.86
CA ASP A 188 -6.83 18.07 4.07
C ASP A 188 -6.26 17.05 5.06
N VAL A 189 -5.65 15.98 4.55
CA VAL A 189 -5.12 14.87 5.34
C VAL A 189 -3.77 14.45 4.79
N LEU A 190 -2.79 14.31 5.67
CA LEU A 190 -1.52 13.67 5.38
C LEU A 190 -1.37 12.43 6.28
N VAL A 191 -1.27 11.26 5.66
CA VAL A 191 -0.86 10.03 6.33
C VAL A 191 0.62 9.83 6.08
N THR A 192 1.39 9.81 7.15
CA THR A 192 2.82 9.48 7.09
C THR A 192 3.13 8.41 8.11
N VAL A 193 3.95 7.45 7.73
CA VAL A 193 4.42 6.40 8.63
C VAL A 193 5.71 6.86 9.27
N SER A 194 5.73 6.86 10.59
CA SER A 194 6.90 7.16 11.41
C SER A 194 7.22 5.96 12.29
N TYR A 195 8.48 5.76 12.59
CA TYR A 195 8.91 4.72 13.53
C TYR A 195 8.28 4.96 14.90
N THR A 196 7.51 3.96 15.36
CA THR A 196 6.92 3.96 16.70
C THR A 196 7.67 3.04 17.66
N HIS A 197 8.70 2.36 17.19
CA HIS A 197 9.51 1.43 17.96
C HIS A 197 10.97 1.87 17.83
N LEU A 198 11.50 2.49 18.87
CA LEU A 198 12.93 2.80 18.98
C LEU A 198 13.60 1.59 19.65
N THR A 199 14.46 0.92 18.90
CA THR A 199 15.40 -0.08 19.46
C THR A 199 16.48 0.59 20.27
#